data_6e70ae575870e9c97b13df61c5121551
#
_entry.id   6e70ae575870e9c97b13df61c5121551
#
_cell.length_a   1.000
_cell.length_b   1.000
_cell.length_c   1.000
_cell.angle_alpha   90.00
_cell.angle_beta   90.00
_cell.angle_gamma   90.00
#
_symmetry.space_group_name_H-M   'P 1'
#
loop_
_entity.id
_entity.type
_entity.pdbx_description
1 polymer ?
#
loop_
_entity_poly.entity_id
_entity_poly.type
_entity_poly.pdbx_seq_one_letter_code
_entity_poly.pdbx_strand_id
1 'polypeptide(L)'
;AVCIPLGFFKAVKHNSWFDNGTSVLIFMGYAIPGYVLGFLLILFCAVKHEWFPASGFTSIGFEDLSLSGKVTDIFYHSVLPLCAYLVSGFAFLTMLMKNHLMDNLAADYMRTALSKGIAYKDALRRHALRNSLIPIATNLGHQVTLFVAGSFLIEKIFDINGFGLLGFNAIIDRDFPVVMGVLMLSALLML
;
A
#
# COMPACT_ATOMS: atom_id res chain seq x y z
N ALA A 1 -1.89 -5.97 6.26
CA ALA A 1 -1.60 -6.87 7.40
C ALA A 1 -0.29 -6.49 8.12
N VAL A 2 0.84 -6.23 7.44
CA VAL A 2 2.16 -5.98 8.06
C VAL A 2 2.26 -4.60 8.74
N CYS A 3 1.63 -3.56 8.18
CA CYS A 3 1.68 -2.17 8.71
C CYS A 3 1.16 -2.07 10.15
N ILE A 4 0.07 -2.78 10.46
CA ILE A 4 -0.58 -2.71 11.77
C ILE A 4 0.32 -3.28 12.87
N PRO A 5 0.83 -4.54 12.77
CA PRO A 5 1.76 -5.06 13.76
C PRO A 5 3.04 -4.22 13.88
N LEU A 6 3.61 -3.79 12.76
CA LEU A 6 4.83 -2.99 12.78
C LEU A 6 4.59 -1.64 13.48
N GLY A 7 3.54 -0.91 13.13
CA GLY A 7 3.15 0.34 13.80
C GLY A 7 2.85 0.16 15.29
N PHE A 8 2.17 -0.94 15.66
CA PHE A 8 1.93 -1.31 17.05
C PHE A 8 3.23 -1.50 17.84
N PHE A 9 4.15 -2.33 17.33
CA PHE A 9 5.44 -2.56 18.02
C PHE A 9 6.29 -1.30 18.11
N LYS A 10 6.24 -0.44 17.08
CA LYS A 10 6.92 0.87 17.09
C LYS A 10 6.37 1.81 18.16
N ALA A 11 5.05 1.84 18.36
CA ALA A 11 4.43 2.65 19.40
C ALA A 11 4.76 2.14 20.82
N VAL A 12 4.66 0.82 21.02
CA VAL A 12 4.97 0.18 22.35
C VAL A 12 6.45 0.33 22.69
N LYS A 13 7.34 0.27 21.67
CA LYS A 13 8.80 0.44 21.84
C LYS A 13 9.26 1.83 21.41
N HIS A 14 8.46 2.85 21.63
CA HIS A 14 8.76 4.23 21.23
C HIS A 14 10.16 4.67 21.71
N ASN A 15 10.87 5.40 20.86
CA ASN A 15 12.23 5.87 21.08
C ASN A 15 13.31 4.77 21.26
N SER A 16 13.00 3.51 21.01
CA SER A 16 13.99 2.43 20.99
C SER A 16 14.78 2.41 19.67
N TRP A 17 15.91 1.67 19.69
CA TRP A 17 16.68 1.40 18.46
C TRP A 17 15.83 0.76 17.35
N PHE A 18 14.90 -0.12 17.73
CA PHE A 18 13.92 -0.72 16.79
C PHE A 18 13.02 0.34 16.15
N ASP A 19 12.45 1.24 16.97
CA ASP A 19 11.58 2.29 16.47
C ASP A 19 12.35 3.25 15.55
N ASN A 20 13.51 3.73 15.96
CA ASN A 20 14.31 4.67 15.20
C ASN A 20 14.87 4.06 13.91
N GLY A 21 15.43 2.86 13.96
CA GLY A 21 15.97 2.17 12.79
C GLY A 21 14.92 1.83 11.75
N THR A 22 13.76 1.30 12.20
CA THR A 22 12.64 1.04 11.28
C THR A 22 12.00 2.33 10.76
N SER A 23 12.03 3.44 11.53
CA SER A 23 11.55 4.74 11.03
C SER A 23 12.41 5.24 9.86
N VAL A 24 13.74 5.13 9.96
CA VAL A 24 14.62 5.52 8.85
C VAL A 24 14.30 4.74 7.59
N LEU A 25 14.18 3.41 7.69
CA LEU A 25 13.82 2.55 6.54
C LEU A 25 12.46 2.90 5.94
N ILE A 26 11.46 3.15 6.79
CA ILE A 26 10.11 3.55 6.37
C ILE A 26 10.14 4.89 5.65
N PHE A 27 10.85 5.88 6.20
CA PHE A 27 10.96 7.21 5.57
C PHE A 27 11.76 7.18 4.26
N MET A 28 12.80 6.34 4.16
CA MET A 28 13.51 6.12 2.90
C MET A 28 12.56 5.55 1.84
N GLY A 29 11.77 4.54 2.19
CA GLY A 29 10.76 3.98 1.27
C GLY A 29 9.65 4.98 0.90
N TYR A 30 9.25 5.85 1.83
CA TYR A 30 8.25 6.89 1.60
C TYR A 30 8.76 8.02 0.70
N ALA A 31 10.04 8.36 0.81
CA ALA A 31 10.65 9.44 0.03
C ALA A 31 10.81 9.09 -1.46
N ILE A 32 10.86 7.80 -1.81
CA ILE A 32 11.00 7.35 -3.20
C ILE A 32 9.61 7.30 -3.84
N PRO A 33 9.34 8.07 -4.91
CA PRO A 33 8.10 7.94 -5.66
C PRO A 33 7.90 6.51 -6.18
N GLY A 34 6.66 5.97 -6.08
CA GLY A 34 6.39 4.58 -6.44
C GLY A 34 6.84 4.20 -7.86
N TYR A 35 6.67 5.10 -8.84
CA TYR A 35 7.12 4.86 -10.21
C TYR A 35 8.66 4.81 -10.34
N VAL A 36 9.40 5.61 -9.55
CA VAL A 36 10.87 5.54 -9.51
C VAL A 36 11.31 4.21 -8.91
N LEU A 37 10.67 3.79 -7.82
CA LEU A 37 10.91 2.47 -7.25
C LEU A 37 10.60 1.35 -8.25
N GLY A 38 9.49 1.44 -8.99
CA GLY A 38 9.12 0.49 -10.03
C GLY A 38 10.23 0.35 -11.08
N PHE A 39 10.76 1.46 -11.56
CA PHE A 39 11.87 1.45 -12.50
C PHE A 39 13.14 0.80 -11.92
N LEU A 40 13.50 1.12 -10.68
CA LEU A 40 14.64 0.50 -10.00
C LEU A 40 14.44 -1.01 -9.80
N LEU A 41 13.22 -1.45 -9.47
CA LEU A 41 12.88 -2.86 -9.34
C LEU A 41 13.01 -3.60 -10.68
N ILE A 42 12.57 -3.01 -11.79
CA ILE A 42 12.76 -3.58 -13.13
C ILE A 42 14.25 -3.73 -13.41
N LEU A 43 15.04 -2.67 -13.24
CA LEU A 43 16.48 -2.73 -13.51
C LEU A 43 17.19 -3.80 -12.69
N PHE A 44 16.88 -3.88 -11.39
CA PHE A 44 17.59 -4.80 -10.50
C PHE A 44 17.01 -6.21 -10.54
N CYS A 45 15.69 -6.38 -10.39
CA CYS A 45 15.09 -7.70 -10.25
C CYS A 45 14.78 -8.37 -11.60
N ALA A 46 14.41 -7.59 -12.63
CA ALA A 46 14.05 -8.18 -13.92
C ALA A 46 15.24 -8.21 -14.90
N VAL A 47 15.97 -7.09 -15.07
CA VAL A 47 17.04 -7.02 -16.07
C VAL A 47 18.34 -7.61 -15.56
N LYS A 48 18.77 -7.25 -14.34
CA LYS A 48 20.07 -7.68 -13.82
C LYS A 48 20.07 -9.12 -13.31
N HIS A 49 19.00 -9.53 -12.64
CA HIS A 49 18.91 -10.84 -11.97
C HIS A 49 17.89 -11.80 -12.59
N GLU A 50 17.06 -11.34 -13.52
CA GLU A 50 16.05 -12.16 -14.22
C GLU A 50 15.11 -12.94 -13.26
N TRP A 51 14.83 -12.37 -12.06
CA TRP A 51 13.96 -13.01 -11.08
C TRP A 51 12.49 -12.86 -11.41
N PHE A 52 12.12 -11.78 -12.09
CA PHE A 52 10.74 -11.42 -12.43
C PHE A 52 10.66 -10.88 -13.86
N PRO A 53 9.48 -10.96 -14.50
CA PRO A 53 9.25 -10.35 -15.79
C PRO A 53 9.44 -8.82 -15.73
N ALA A 54 9.98 -8.24 -16.80
CA ALA A 54 10.23 -6.80 -16.88
C ALA A 54 8.99 -5.97 -17.23
N SER A 55 8.06 -6.56 -18.00
CA SER A 55 6.89 -5.88 -18.55
C SER A 55 5.76 -6.84 -18.90
N GLY A 56 4.57 -6.27 -19.12
CA GLY A 56 3.37 -7.02 -19.45
C GLY A 56 2.65 -7.58 -18.23
N PHE A 57 1.42 -8.03 -18.43
CA PHE A 57 0.60 -8.64 -17.38
C PHE A 57 0.66 -10.17 -17.43
N THR A 58 1.07 -10.73 -18.57
CA THR A 58 1.19 -12.17 -18.82
C THR A 58 2.33 -12.45 -19.77
N SER A 59 2.87 -13.69 -19.72
CA SER A 59 3.91 -14.19 -20.62
C SER A 59 3.37 -14.49 -22.03
N ILE A 60 4.29 -14.52 -23.01
CA ILE A 60 4.00 -15.04 -24.35
C ILE A 60 3.59 -16.52 -24.23
N GLY A 61 2.46 -16.91 -24.84
CA GLY A 61 1.91 -18.26 -24.72
C GLY A 61 1.08 -18.52 -23.46
N PHE A 62 0.66 -17.47 -22.75
CA PHE A 62 -0.18 -17.57 -21.56
C PHE A 62 -1.43 -18.45 -21.76
N GLU A 63 -2.06 -18.38 -22.94
CA GLU A 63 -3.29 -19.12 -23.24
C GLU A 63 -3.07 -20.65 -23.22
N ASP A 64 -1.88 -21.11 -23.56
CA ASP A 64 -1.51 -22.52 -23.61
C ASP A 64 -1.13 -23.10 -22.25
N LEU A 65 -1.03 -22.25 -21.21
CA LEU A 65 -0.68 -22.68 -19.86
C LEU A 65 -1.85 -23.40 -19.18
N SER A 66 -1.51 -24.37 -18.33
CA SER A 66 -2.46 -24.96 -17.39
C SER A 66 -3.02 -23.91 -16.43
N LEU A 67 -4.14 -24.17 -15.76
CA LEU A 67 -4.74 -23.23 -14.80
C LEU A 67 -3.75 -22.81 -13.71
N SER A 68 -2.99 -23.75 -13.15
CA SER A 68 -1.93 -23.44 -12.18
C SER A 68 -0.81 -22.59 -12.79
N GLY A 69 -0.42 -22.85 -14.04
CA GLY A 69 0.55 -22.06 -14.78
C GLY A 69 0.08 -20.62 -14.98
N LYS A 70 -1.18 -20.42 -15.38
CA LYS A 70 -1.78 -19.09 -15.54
C LYS A 70 -1.76 -18.28 -14.23
N VAL A 71 -2.13 -18.90 -13.11
CA VAL A 71 -2.10 -18.24 -11.79
C VAL A 71 -0.67 -17.87 -11.38
N THR A 72 0.28 -18.77 -11.60
CA THR A 72 1.69 -18.52 -11.29
C THR A 72 2.26 -17.39 -12.16
N ASP A 73 1.94 -17.40 -13.45
CA ASP A 73 2.39 -16.38 -14.40
C ASP A 73 1.88 -14.97 -14.01
N ILE A 74 0.59 -14.83 -13.76
CA ILE A 74 -0.02 -13.58 -13.27
C ILE A 74 0.62 -13.12 -11.96
N PHE A 75 0.88 -14.06 -11.02
CA PHE A 75 1.54 -13.74 -9.77
C PHE A 75 2.93 -13.14 -10.00
N TYR A 76 3.76 -13.76 -10.83
CA TYR A 76 5.11 -13.26 -11.13
C TYR A 76 5.09 -11.88 -11.77
N HIS A 77 4.17 -11.63 -12.73
CA HIS A 77 4.02 -10.32 -13.37
C HIS A 77 3.48 -9.24 -12.42
N SER A 78 2.72 -9.64 -11.40
CA SER A 78 2.13 -8.71 -10.43
C SER A 78 3.08 -8.27 -9.30
N VAL A 79 4.13 -9.04 -8.99
CA VAL A 79 4.98 -8.78 -7.81
C VAL A 79 5.63 -7.41 -7.85
N LEU A 80 6.34 -7.07 -8.92
CA LEU A 80 7.07 -5.81 -9.02
C LEU A 80 6.14 -4.58 -9.06
N PRO A 81 5.06 -4.56 -9.87
CA PRO A 81 4.08 -3.49 -9.84
C PRO A 81 3.45 -3.30 -8.47
N LEU A 82 3.03 -4.38 -7.79
CA LEU A 82 2.46 -4.32 -6.45
C LEU A 82 3.46 -3.79 -5.42
N CYS A 83 4.73 -4.17 -5.48
CA CYS A 83 5.76 -3.60 -4.63
C CYS A 83 5.89 -2.09 -4.83
N ALA A 84 5.90 -1.63 -6.09
CA ALA A 84 5.96 -0.21 -6.41
C ALA A 84 4.76 0.59 -5.88
N TYR A 85 3.55 0.01 -5.97
CA TYR A 85 2.33 0.60 -5.41
C TYR A 85 2.32 0.62 -3.87
N LEU A 86 2.75 -0.47 -3.24
CA LEU A 86 2.53 -0.67 -1.82
C LEU A 86 3.51 0.10 -0.93
N VAL A 87 4.72 0.42 -1.40
CA VAL A 87 5.79 0.96 -0.54
C VAL A 87 5.39 2.27 0.15
N SER A 88 4.88 3.25 -0.59
CA SER A 88 4.45 4.53 -0.01
C SER A 88 3.24 4.37 0.91
N GLY A 89 2.25 3.57 0.51
CA GLY A 89 1.08 3.27 1.33
C GLY A 89 1.42 2.49 2.60
N PHE A 90 2.37 1.55 2.50
CA PHE A 90 2.89 0.82 3.65
C PHE A 90 3.55 1.74 4.67
N ALA A 91 4.40 2.64 4.22
CA ALA A 91 5.09 3.61 5.06
C ALA A 91 4.07 4.51 5.79
N PHE A 92 3.14 5.10 5.05
CA PHE A 92 2.09 5.96 5.59
C PHE A 92 1.24 5.24 6.66
N LEU A 93 0.68 4.06 6.34
CA LEU A 93 -0.17 3.31 7.26
C LEU A 93 0.58 2.84 8.52
N THR A 94 1.87 2.51 8.40
CA THR A 94 2.69 2.12 9.55
C THR A 94 2.88 3.29 10.51
N MET A 95 3.20 4.48 9.98
CA MET A 95 3.37 5.67 10.81
C MET A 95 2.04 6.17 11.38
N LEU A 96 0.96 6.08 10.60
CA LEU A 96 -0.40 6.38 11.05
C LEU A 96 -0.78 5.51 12.26
N MET A 97 -0.56 4.20 12.17
CA MET A 97 -0.81 3.26 13.27
C MET A 97 0.02 3.58 14.51
N LYS A 98 1.32 3.86 14.34
CA LYS A 98 2.20 4.25 15.44
C LYS A 98 1.67 5.49 16.15
N ASN A 99 1.40 6.57 15.41
CA ASN A 99 1.01 7.85 15.97
C ASN A 99 -0.33 7.75 16.70
N HIS A 100 -1.36 7.18 16.05
CA HIS A 100 -2.66 7.00 16.70
C HIS A 100 -2.61 6.11 17.95
N LEU A 101 -1.75 5.08 17.95
CA LEU A 101 -1.60 4.27 19.15
C LEU A 101 -0.92 5.06 20.27
N MET A 102 0.08 5.87 19.98
CA MET A 102 0.74 6.74 20.98
C MET A 102 -0.25 7.77 21.55
N ASP A 103 -1.04 8.43 20.70
CA ASP A 103 -2.06 9.38 21.13
C ASP A 103 -3.10 8.71 22.04
N ASN A 104 -3.58 7.54 21.65
CA ASN A 104 -4.54 6.77 22.44
C ASN A 104 -3.96 6.26 23.76
N LEU A 105 -2.68 5.93 23.82
CA LEU A 105 -2.00 5.54 25.08
C LEU A 105 -1.87 6.71 26.06
N ALA A 106 -1.73 7.94 25.55
CA ALA A 106 -1.66 9.15 26.35
C ALA A 106 -3.03 9.69 26.79
N ALA A 107 -4.13 9.17 26.24
CA ALA A 107 -5.49 9.68 26.47
C ALA A 107 -6.00 9.41 27.90
N ASP A 108 -6.87 10.29 28.39
CA ASP A 108 -7.39 10.22 29.78
C ASP A 108 -8.20 8.95 30.08
N TYR A 109 -8.87 8.37 29.10
CA TYR A 109 -9.58 7.12 29.29
C TYR A 109 -8.63 5.96 29.62
N MET A 110 -7.38 5.99 29.13
CA MET A 110 -6.37 5.00 29.51
C MET A 110 -5.97 5.16 30.98
N ARG A 111 -5.75 6.40 31.43
CA ARG A 111 -5.50 6.69 32.86
C ARG A 111 -6.65 6.23 33.74
N THR A 112 -7.88 6.51 33.32
CA THR A 112 -9.09 6.06 34.02
C THR A 112 -9.19 4.52 34.09
N ALA A 113 -8.88 3.81 33.02
CA ALA A 113 -8.90 2.35 33.01
C ALA A 113 -7.86 1.77 33.98
N LEU A 114 -6.65 2.31 33.99
CA LEU A 114 -5.60 1.90 34.93
C LEU A 114 -5.95 2.21 36.38
N SER A 115 -6.55 3.36 36.67
CA SER A 115 -7.01 3.74 38.03
C SER A 115 -8.13 2.82 38.54
N LYS A 116 -8.92 2.21 37.67
CA LYS A 116 -9.93 1.18 38.00
C LYS A 116 -9.33 -0.21 38.19
N GLY A 117 -7.98 -0.36 38.14
CA GLY A 117 -7.30 -1.64 38.35
C GLY A 117 -7.23 -2.54 37.11
N ILE A 118 -7.59 -2.05 35.92
CA ILE A 118 -7.44 -2.83 34.70
C ILE A 118 -5.93 -2.97 34.38
N ALA A 119 -5.47 -4.20 34.14
CA ALA A 119 -4.08 -4.45 33.79
C ALA A 119 -3.69 -3.70 32.49
N TYR A 120 -2.48 -3.16 32.44
CA TYR A 120 -2.00 -2.37 31.29
C TYR A 120 -2.20 -3.09 29.94
N LYS A 121 -1.91 -4.39 29.87
CA LYS A 121 -2.09 -5.19 28.64
C LYS A 121 -3.55 -5.22 28.18
N ASP A 122 -4.49 -5.30 29.12
CA ASP A 122 -5.91 -5.33 28.81
C ASP A 122 -6.41 -3.94 28.41
N ALA A 123 -5.99 -2.89 29.10
CA ALA A 123 -6.28 -1.51 28.73
C ALA A 123 -5.73 -1.18 27.32
N LEU A 124 -4.48 -1.57 27.03
CA LEU A 124 -3.85 -1.43 25.73
C LEU A 124 -4.68 -2.11 24.62
N ARG A 125 -5.06 -3.38 24.80
CA ARG A 125 -5.77 -4.16 23.77
C ARG A 125 -7.22 -3.73 23.59
N ARG A 126 -7.95 -3.50 24.69
CA ARG A 126 -9.41 -3.24 24.66
C ARG A 126 -9.74 -1.79 24.32
N HIS A 127 -8.88 -0.86 24.70
CA HIS A 127 -9.14 0.57 24.55
C HIS A 127 -8.20 1.22 23.52
N ALA A 128 -6.89 1.29 23.78
CA ALA A 128 -5.97 2.03 22.92
C ALA A 128 -5.88 1.43 21.49
N LEU A 129 -5.62 0.13 21.36
CA LEU A 129 -5.48 -0.53 20.07
C LEU A 129 -6.76 -0.46 19.23
N ARG A 130 -7.92 -0.74 19.87
CA ARG A 130 -9.21 -0.71 19.16
C ARG A 130 -9.51 0.67 18.57
N ASN A 131 -9.30 1.73 19.34
CA ASN A 131 -9.52 3.09 18.87
C ASN A 131 -8.51 3.51 17.81
N SER A 132 -7.27 3.05 17.90
CA SER A 132 -6.23 3.32 16.90
C SER A 132 -6.47 2.65 15.56
N LEU A 133 -7.28 1.59 15.50
CA LEU A 133 -7.62 0.92 14.24
C LEU A 133 -8.69 1.67 13.43
N ILE A 134 -9.47 2.56 14.03
CA ILE A 134 -10.53 3.29 13.31
C ILE A 134 -9.95 4.13 12.16
N PRO A 135 -8.96 5.02 12.38
CA PRO A 135 -8.35 5.77 11.27
C PRO A 135 -7.66 4.89 10.24
N ILE A 136 -7.12 3.74 10.67
CA ILE A 136 -6.50 2.78 9.76
C ILE A 136 -7.55 2.16 8.82
N ALA A 137 -8.71 1.75 9.35
CA ALA A 137 -9.80 1.20 8.56
C ALA A 137 -10.32 2.21 7.52
N THR A 138 -10.51 3.46 7.92
CA THR A 138 -10.92 4.55 7.02
C THR A 138 -9.90 4.77 5.89
N ASN A 139 -8.61 4.82 6.24
CA ASN A 139 -7.56 5.00 5.22
C ASN A 139 -7.38 3.78 4.33
N LEU A 140 -7.62 2.56 4.80
CA LEU A 140 -7.61 1.37 3.95
C LEU A 140 -8.71 1.44 2.88
N GLY A 141 -9.90 1.91 3.21
CA GLY A 141 -10.97 2.14 2.23
C GLY A 141 -10.51 3.09 1.12
N HIS A 142 -9.91 4.21 1.48
CA HIS A 142 -9.36 5.17 0.52
C HIS A 142 -8.23 4.57 -0.34
N GLN A 143 -7.35 3.75 0.23
CA GLN A 143 -6.29 3.07 -0.53
C GLN A 143 -6.86 2.10 -1.59
N VAL A 144 -7.92 1.36 -1.27
CA VAL A 144 -8.58 0.46 -2.25
C VAL A 144 -9.09 1.28 -3.45
N THR A 145 -9.69 2.43 -3.21
CA THR A 145 -10.15 3.32 -4.29
C THR A 145 -8.98 3.78 -5.17
N LEU A 146 -7.85 4.18 -4.59
CA LEU A 146 -6.66 4.55 -5.34
C LEU A 146 -6.10 3.39 -6.17
N PHE A 147 -6.15 2.16 -5.66
CA PHE A 147 -5.74 0.97 -6.42
C PHE A 147 -6.60 0.74 -7.66
N VAL A 148 -7.92 0.89 -7.54
CA VAL A 148 -8.84 0.71 -8.67
C VAL A 148 -8.73 1.87 -9.66
N ALA A 149 -8.55 3.11 -9.17
CA ALA A 149 -8.31 4.27 -10.03
C ALA A 149 -7.02 4.15 -10.86
N GLY A 150 -6.08 3.29 -10.42
CA GLY A 150 -4.82 3.02 -11.11
C GLY A 150 -3.77 4.11 -10.93
N SER A 151 -2.59 3.83 -11.42
CA SER A 151 -1.49 4.79 -11.54
C SER A 151 -0.90 4.69 -12.94
N PHE A 152 -1.22 5.62 -13.79
CA PHE A 152 -0.75 5.58 -15.18
C PHE A 152 0.77 5.49 -15.30
N LEU A 153 1.53 6.08 -14.35
CA LEU A 153 2.99 6.00 -14.37
C LEU A 153 3.50 4.59 -14.11
N ILE A 154 2.95 3.89 -13.11
CA ILE A 154 3.32 2.50 -12.79
C ILE A 154 2.86 1.59 -13.93
N GLU A 155 1.60 1.74 -14.39
CA GLU A 155 1.05 0.98 -15.50
C GLU A 155 1.89 1.16 -16.79
N LYS A 156 2.33 2.39 -17.07
CA LYS A 156 3.19 2.71 -18.22
C LYS A 156 4.57 2.06 -18.13
N ILE A 157 5.20 2.09 -16.94
CA ILE A 157 6.55 1.53 -16.74
C ILE A 157 6.55 0.01 -16.86
N PHE A 158 5.52 -0.65 -16.34
CA PHE A 158 5.38 -2.10 -16.41
C PHE A 158 4.64 -2.61 -17.65
N ASP A 159 4.27 -1.71 -18.57
CA ASP A 159 3.49 -2.03 -19.77
C ASP A 159 2.21 -2.83 -19.47
N ILE A 160 1.45 -2.34 -18.51
CA ILE A 160 0.17 -2.91 -18.08
C ILE A 160 -0.96 -2.02 -18.58
N ASN A 161 -1.90 -2.60 -19.34
CA ASN A 161 -3.09 -1.91 -19.80
C ASN A 161 -4.10 -1.76 -18.64
N GLY A 162 -3.83 -0.80 -17.75
CA GLY A 162 -4.65 -0.51 -16.60
C GLY A 162 -5.57 0.69 -16.79
N PHE A 163 -6.39 0.94 -15.78
CA PHE A 163 -7.41 1.99 -15.81
C PHE A 163 -6.82 3.40 -15.81
N GLY A 164 -5.70 3.61 -15.10
CA GLY A 164 -5.00 4.90 -15.10
C GLY A 164 -4.35 5.21 -16.45
N LEU A 165 -3.74 4.21 -17.10
CA LEU A 165 -3.15 4.37 -18.43
C LEU A 165 -4.23 4.61 -19.50
N LEU A 166 -5.37 3.94 -19.39
CA LEU A 166 -6.53 4.18 -20.26
C LEU A 166 -6.99 5.65 -20.18
N GLY A 167 -7.16 6.17 -18.96
CA GLY A 167 -7.55 7.57 -18.77
C GLY A 167 -6.51 8.56 -19.29
N PHE A 168 -5.22 8.28 -19.07
CA PHE A 168 -4.15 9.11 -19.58
C PHE A 168 -4.11 9.14 -21.11
N ASN A 169 -4.19 7.99 -21.77
CA ASN A 169 -4.20 7.90 -23.24
C ASN A 169 -5.42 8.63 -23.82
N ALA A 170 -6.60 8.44 -23.22
CA ALA A 170 -7.83 9.13 -23.65
C ALA A 170 -7.69 10.67 -23.59
N ILE A 171 -6.94 11.22 -22.63
CA ILE A 171 -6.66 12.66 -22.56
C ILE A 171 -5.75 13.08 -23.73
N ILE A 172 -4.70 12.31 -24.02
CA ILE A 172 -3.77 12.60 -25.13
C ILE A 172 -4.50 12.52 -26.47
N ASP A 173 -5.34 11.50 -26.65
CA ASP A 173 -6.10 11.26 -27.89
C ASP A 173 -7.35 12.16 -27.99
N ARG A 174 -7.63 12.97 -26.97
CA ARG A 174 -8.81 13.85 -26.87
C ARG A 174 -10.14 13.07 -26.98
N ASP A 175 -10.16 11.82 -26.50
CA ASP A 175 -11.35 11.00 -26.44
C ASP A 175 -12.20 11.37 -25.20
N PHE A 176 -12.96 12.45 -25.33
CA PHE A 176 -13.80 12.98 -24.23
C PHE A 176 -14.80 11.96 -23.66
N PRO A 177 -15.48 11.11 -24.46
CA PRO A 177 -16.34 10.06 -23.92
C PRO A 177 -15.62 9.12 -22.96
N VAL A 178 -14.43 8.64 -23.32
CA VAL A 178 -13.63 7.76 -22.46
C VAL A 178 -13.11 8.52 -21.22
N VAL A 179 -12.64 9.76 -21.35
CA VAL A 179 -12.23 10.60 -20.21
C VAL A 179 -13.37 10.76 -19.21
N MET A 180 -14.58 11.09 -19.69
CA MET A 180 -15.76 11.24 -18.82
C MET A 180 -16.14 9.92 -18.15
N GLY A 181 -16.06 8.79 -18.87
CA GLY A 181 -16.32 7.46 -18.32
C GLY A 181 -15.35 7.09 -17.19
N VAL A 182 -14.04 7.34 -17.39
CA VAL A 182 -13.01 7.11 -16.38
C VAL A 182 -13.23 7.97 -15.15
N LEU A 183 -13.52 9.26 -15.31
CA LEU A 183 -13.80 10.18 -14.21
C LEU A 183 -15.06 9.77 -13.43
N MET A 184 -16.14 9.39 -14.14
CA MET A 184 -17.39 8.97 -13.51
C MET A 184 -17.21 7.67 -12.70
N LEU A 185 -16.52 6.68 -13.26
CA LEU A 185 -16.21 5.43 -12.53
C LEU A 185 -15.32 5.69 -11.32
N SER A 186 -14.30 6.53 -11.46
CA SER A 186 -13.42 6.90 -10.32
C SER A 186 -14.22 7.60 -9.21
N ALA A 187 -15.13 8.50 -9.57
CA ALA A 187 -16.00 9.19 -8.61
C ALA A 187 -16.97 8.22 -7.90
N LEU A 188 -17.56 7.28 -8.63
CA LEU A 188 -18.45 6.26 -8.05
C LEU A 188 -17.72 5.31 -7.09
N LEU A 189 -16.46 4.99 -7.38
CA LEU A 189 -15.62 4.14 -6.49
C LEU A 189 -15.17 4.88 -5.24
N MET A 190 -15.19 6.21 -5.26
CA MET A 190 -14.76 7.05 -4.13
C MET A 190 -15.92 7.32 -3.13
N LEU A 191 -17.15 7.09 -3.54
CA LEU A 191 -18.36 7.22 -2.68
C LEU A 191 -18.57 5.97 -1.83
#